data_ecdc7dcd4b4166341fa99969a72cfb0e
#
_entry.id   ecdc7dcd4b4166341fa99969a72cfb0e
#
_cell.length_a   1.000
_cell.length_b   1.000
_cell.length_c   1.000
_cell.angle_alpha   90.00
_cell.angle_beta   90.00
_cell.angle_gamma   90.00
#
_symmetry.space_group_name_H-M   'P 1'
#
loop_
_entity.id
_entity.type
_entity.pdbx_description
1 polymer ?
#
loop_
_entity_poly.entity_id
_entity_poly.type
_entity_poly.pdbx_seq_one_letter_code
_entity_poly.pdbx_strand_id
1 'polypeptide(L)'
;LFTSGHWDAANLTAKAADGTGGGLFPKGFYGVFVALAVFSLKFIGFEMTPTMVEETNFPVSKIWKVILSALFVPALLYFVVVMAIGGMAPADQIAAMGMPEPEIVSLYGMMPIIAWISVLCGVLHAFTTLMGFWSSAARVLYGSAEMNQLPKAFAKLNKYGQPALANTVVLLFTVFFCVFSGDNWVQYIYAVSCIAAGLVYFMCCLDAMLLRKKHPEWDRPYKAPAGNLMFVLGMIISVWVIIGSCLELDLGGYLSLLVYCLIGVALYV
;
A
#
# COMPACT_ATOMS: atom_id res chain seq x y z
N LEU A 1 -19.77 -15.54 5.51
CA LEU A 1 -19.38 -16.48 4.44
C LEU A 1 -19.05 -17.86 5.01
N PHE A 2 -18.20 -18.02 6.02
CA PHE A 2 -17.83 -19.33 6.60
C PHE A 2 -19.04 -20.19 7.05
N THR A 3 -20.11 -19.56 7.50
CA THR A 3 -21.32 -20.23 8.04
C THR A 3 -22.46 -20.29 7.03
N SER A 4 -22.23 -19.92 5.77
CA SER A 4 -23.28 -19.86 4.74
C SER A 4 -23.73 -21.23 4.22
N GLY A 5 -22.98 -22.30 4.51
CA GLY A 5 -23.19 -23.62 3.92
C GLY A 5 -22.62 -23.78 2.50
N HIS A 6 -22.09 -22.71 1.91
CA HIS A 6 -21.49 -22.69 0.55
C HIS A 6 -19.96 -22.64 0.58
N TRP A 7 -19.37 -22.45 1.76
CA TRP A 7 -17.92 -22.42 1.92
C TRP A 7 -17.32 -23.81 1.88
N ASP A 8 -16.38 -24.05 0.97
CA ASP A 8 -15.64 -25.30 0.83
C ASP A 8 -14.14 -25.05 0.72
N ALA A 9 -13.37 -25.72 1.57
CA ALA A 9 -11.91 -25.65 1.55
C ALA A 9 -11.32 -26.16 0.21
N ALA A 10 -12.01 -27.03 -0.51
CA ALA A 10 -11.58 -27.53 -1.81
C ALA A 10 -11.43 -26.39 -2.85
N ASN A 11 -12.21 -25.31 -2.74
CA ASN A 11 -12.11 -24.15 -3.62
C ASN A 11 -10.74 -23.45 -3.51
N LEU A 12 -10.09 -23.46 -2.35
CA LEU A 12 -8.77 -22.87 -2.14
C LEU A 12 -7.66 -23.53 -2.99
N THR A 13 -7.91 -24.77 -3.42
CA THR A 13 -6.94 -25.54 -4.22
C THR A 13 -7.51 -26.00 -5.54
N ALA A 14 -8.71 -25.53 -5.90
CA ALA A 14 -9.39 -25.90 -7.14
C ALA A 14 -8.57 -25.48 -8.36
N LYS A 15 -8.65 -26.30 -9.42
CA LYS A 15 -8.13 -25.92 -10.73
C LYS A 15 -9.08 -24.92 -11.38
N ALA A 16 -8.52 -24.04 -12.21
CA ALA A 16 -9.32 -23.19 -13.08
C ALA A 16 -10.17 -24.02 -14.06
N ALA A 17 -11.21 -23.42 -14.62
CA ALA A 17 -12.11 -24.10 -15.55
C ALA A 17 -11.40 -24.67 -16.79
N ASP A 18 -10.27 -24.10 -17.18
CA ASP A 18 -9.40 -24.58 -18.27
C ASP A 18 -8.47 -25.75 -17.88
N GLY A 19 -8.57 -26.21 -16.63
CA GLY A 19 -7.75 -27.29 -16.06
C GLY A 19 -6.33 -26.86 -15.65
N THR A 20 -5.98 -25.60 -15.83
CA THR A 20 -4.68 -25.04 -15.43
C THR A 20 -4.67 -24.68 -13.95
N GLY A 21 -3.48 -24.51 -13.38
CA GLY A 21 -3.34 -24.17 -11.98
C GLY A 21 -3.74 -25.32 -11.05
N GLY A 22 -4.29 -24.97 -9.91
CA GLY A 22 -4.62 -25.88 -8.82
C GLY A 22 -3.53 -26.02 -7.79
N GLY A 23 -3.92 -26.45 -6.58
CA GLY A 23 -3.07 -26.45 -5.41
C GLY A 23 -2.86 -25.04 -4.82
N LEU A 24 -2.11 -24.97 -3.74
CA LEU A 24 -1.83 -23.72 -3.03
C LEU A 24 -0.91 -22.75 -3.81
N PHE A 25 -0.19 -23.25 -4.81
CA PHE A 25 0.75 -22.47 -5.62
C PHE A 25 0.53 -22.70 -7.11
N PRO A 26 -0.60 -22.23 -7.70
CA PRO A 26 -0.99 -22.53 -9.07
C PRO A 26 0.03 -22.07 -10.13
N LYS A 27 0.76 -21.01 -9.87
CA LYS A 27 1.86 -20.50 -10.72
C LYS A 27 3.26 -20.81 -10.15
N GLY A 28 3.34 -21.77 -9.23
CA GLY A 28 4.58 -22.15 -8.57
C GLY A 28 5.19 -21.02 -7.74
N PHE A 29 6.47 -21.16 -7.41
CA PHE A 29 7.19 -20.21 -6.56
C PHE A 29 7.30 -18.80 -7.20
N TYR A 30 7.44 -18.74 -8.53
CA TYR A 30 7.48 -17.47 -9.25
C TYR A 30 6.21 -16.65 -9.06
N GLY A 31 5.03 -17.29 -9.17
CA GLY A 31 3.75 -16.61 -8.94
C GLY A 31 3.61 -16.07 -7.52
N VAL A 32 4.07 -16.84 -6.52
CA VAL A 32 4.09 -16.38 -5.12
C VAL A 32 5.04 -15.20 -4.94
N PHE A 33 6.23 -15.27 -5.53
CA PHE A 33 7.24 -14.22 -5.46
C PHE A 33 6.71 -12.87 -5.95
N VAL A 34 6.08 -12.86 -7.13
CA VAL A 34 5.52 -11.64 -7.74
C VAL A 34 4.26 -11.18 -6.98
N ALA A 35 3.34 -12.10 -6.69
CA ALA A 35 2.10 -11.77 -5.98
C ALA A 35 2.35 -11.12 -4.61
N LEU A 36 3.30 -11.63 -3.83
CA LEU A 36 3.66 -11.06 -2.53
C LEU A 36 4.29 -9.67 -2.68
N ALA A 37 5.12 -9.44 -3.71
CA ALA A 37 5.70 -8.13 -3.97
C ALA A 37 4.62 -7.09 -4.28
N VAL A 38 3.69 -7.41 -5.16
CA VAL A 38 2.56 -6.54 -5.53
C VAL A 38 1.59 -6.38 -4.35
N PHE A 39 1.31 -7.47 -3.61
CA PHE A 39 0.43 -7.44 -2.45
C PHE A 39 0.95 -6.53 -1.32
N SER A 40 2.24 -6.21 -1.30
CA SER A 40 2.84 -5.29 -0.32
C SER A 40 2.15 -3.93 -0.30
N LEU A 41 1.53 -3.48 -1.42
CA LEU A 41 0.77 -2.24 -1.49
C LEU A 41 -0.40 -2.20 -0.48
N LYS A 42 -0.98 -3.34 -0.15
CA LYS A 42 -2.09 -3.42 0.83
C LYS A 42 -1.67 -3.02 2.24
N PHE A 43 -0.37 -2.98 2.50
CA PHE A 43 0.21 -2.56 3.77
C PHE A 43 0.78 -1.14 3.74
N ILE A 44 0.86 -0.49 2.58
CA ILE A 44 1.28 0.91 2.47
C ILE A 44 0.26 1.78 3.22
N GLY A 45 0.78 2.70 4.04
CA GLY A 45 -0.03 3.59 4.88
C GLY A 45 0.42 3.66 6.35
N PHE A 46 1.10 2.64 6.87
CA PHE A 46 1.65 2.67 8.23
C PHE A 46 2.72 3.78 8.39
N GLU A 47 3.42 4.11 7.33
CA GLU A 47 4.42 5.18 7.26
C GLU A 47 3.81 6.59 7.33
N MET A 48 2.49 6.74 7.22
CA MET A 48 1.83 8.02 7.46
C MET A 48 1.84 8.42 8.94
N THR A 49 1.96 7.46 9.86
CA THR A 49 1.96 7.72 11.29
C THR A 49 3.05 8.72 11.71
N PRO A 50 4.31 8.64 11.25
CA PRO A 50 5.32 9.66 11.54
C PRO A 50 5.00 11.05 11.00
N THR A 51 4.31 11.17 9.87
CA THR A 51 3.97 12.48 9.27
C THR A 51 2.89 13.23 10.05
N MET A 52 2.16 12.52 10.92
CA MET A 52 1.07 13.05 11.75
C MET A 52 1.43 13.15 13.23
N VAL A 53 2.69 12.88 13.61
CA VAL A 53 3.10 12.77 15.01
C VAL A 53 2.86 14.04 15.81
N GLU A 54 2.99 15.22 15.20
CA GLU A 54 2.78 16.51 15.85
C GLU A 54 1.33 16.78 16.22
N GLU A 55 0.39 16.10 15.56
CA GLU A 55 -1.06 16.24 15.81
C GLU A 55 -1.60 15.18 16.79
N THR A 56 -0.74 14.27 17.25
CA THR A 56 -1.17 13.18 18.14
C THR A 56 -1.02 13.55 19.61
N ASN A 57 -1.98 13.10 20.42
CA ASN A 57 -1.99 13.32 21.88
C ASN A 57 -1.31 12.21 22.68
N PHE A 58 -0.54 11.33 22.03
CA PHE A 58 0.19 10.26 22.73
C PHE A 58 1.71 10.47 22.65
N PRO A 59 2.49 9.91 23.59
CA PRO A 59 3.94 10.08 23.62
C PRO A 59 4.60 9.50 22.36
N VAL A 60 5.47 10.28 21.71
CA VAL A 60 6.24 9.87 20.52
C VAL A 60 7.00 8.55 20.73
N SER A 61 7.45 8.28 21.97
CA SER A 61 8.09 7.02 22.33
C SER A 61 7.23 5.76 22.12
N LYS A 62 5.91 5.91 21.99
CA LYS A 62 4.98 4.81 21.73
C LYS A 62 4.57 4.65 20.27
N ILE A 63 5.06 5.51 19.36
CA ILE A 63 4.68 5.49 17.93
C ILE A 63 4.93 4.13 17.27
N TRP A 64 5.99 3.43 17.68
CA TRP A 64 6.29 2.09 17.16
C TRP A 64 5.17 1.07 17.42
N LYS A 65 4.43 1.20 18.54
CA LYS A 65 3.27 0.33 18.83
C LYS A 65 2.13 0.59 17.87
N VAL A 66 1.91 1.86 17.51
CA VAL A 66 0.88 2.24 16.52
C VAL A 66 1.25 1.67 15.16
N ILE A 67 2.51 1.84 14.73
CA ILE A 67 3.00 1.30 13.46
C ILE A 67 2.85 -0.24 13.41
N LEU A 68 3.27 -0.95 14.46
CA LEU A 68 3.13 -2.40 14.50
C LEU A 68 1.66 -2.84 14.50
N SER A 69 0.78 -2.16 15.26
CA SER A 69 -0.65 -2.49 15.24
C SER A 69 -1.28 -2.22 13.87
N ALA A 70 -0.87 -1.15 13.19
CA ALA A 70 -1.31 -0.83 11.83
C ALA A 70 -0.86 -1.85 10.77
N LEU A 71 0.14 -2.66 11.07
CA LEU A 71 0.56 -3.78 10.21
C LEU A 71 -0.14 -5.09 10.58
N PHE A 72 -0.12 -5.47 11.87
CA PHE A 72 -0.61 -6.79 12.29
C PHE A 72 -2.14 -6.93 12.27
N VAL A 73 -2.88 -5.87 12.64
CA VAL A 73 -4.35 -5.94 12.66
C VAL A 73 -4.91 -6.07 11.24
N PRO A 74 -4.50 -5.24 10.25
CA PRO A 74 -4.94 -5.46 8.87
C PRO A 74 -4.47 -6.79 8.29
N ALA A 75 -3.26 -7.26 8.60
CA ALA A 75 -2.77 -8.56 8.13
C ALA A 75 -3.70 -9.71 8.54
N LEU A 76 -4.14 -9.71 9.81
CA LEU A 76 -5.09 -10.71 10.31
C LEU A 76 -6.44 -10.60 9.59
N LEU A 77 -6.94 -9.37 9.43
CA LEU A 77 -8.22 -9.13 8.74
C LEU A 77 -8.15 -9.56 7.26
N TYR A 78 -7.07 -9.23 6.55
CA TYR A 78 -6.86 -9.66 5.16
C TYR A 78 -6.82 -11.18 5.05
N PHE A 79 -6.12 -11.85 5.97
CA PHE A 79 -6.10 -13.31 5.99
C PHE A 79 -7.52 -13.89 6.14
N VAL A 80 -8.30 -13.39 7.10
CA VAL A 80 -9.68 -13.85 7.33
C VAL A 80 -10.55 -13.60 6.10
N VAL A 81 -10.47 -12.41 5.49
CA VAL A 81 -11.27 -12.05 4.31
C VAL A 81 -10.89 -12.90 3.11
N VAL A 82 -9.60 -13.06 2.82
CA VAL A 82 -9.12 -13.88 1.70
C VAL A 82 -9.53 -15.33 1.86
N MET A 83 -9.43 -15.89 3.07
CA MET A 83 -9.87 -17.26 3.35
C MET A 83 -11.39 -17.39 3.22
N ALA A 84 -12.16 -16.39 3.66
CA ALA A 84 -13.61 -16.40 3.56
C ALA A 84 -14.09 -16.38 2.10
N ILE A 85 -13.50 -15.52 1.28
CA ILE A 85 -13.84 -15.37 -0.14
C ILE A 85 -13.33 -16.56 -0.95
N GLY A 86 -12.06 -16.95 -0.75
CA GLY A 86 -11.43 -18.04 -1.50
C GLY A 86 -12.07 -19.41 -1.31
N GLY A 87 -12.76 -19.65 -0.19
CA GLY A 87 -13.55 -20.87 0.01
C GLY A 87 -14.95 -20.83 -0.60
N MET A 88 -15.42 -19.69 -1.12
CA MET A 88 -16.75 -19.58 -1.72
C MET A 88 -16.78 -19.98 -3.19
N ALA A 89 -15.73 -19.69 -3.95
CA ALA A 89 -15.66 -20.02 -5.38
C ALA A 89 -14.21 -20.28 -5.80
N PRO A 90 -13.97 -20.97 -6.93
CA PRO A 90 -12.66 -21.15 -7.52
C PRO A 90 -11.99 -19.80 -7.87
N ALA A 91 -10.67 -19.78 -7.84
CA ALA A 91 -9.88 -18.55 -7.99
C ALA A 91 -10.09 -17.81 -9.33
N ASP A 92 -10.35 -18.54 -10.41
CA ASP A 92 -10.65 -17.99 -11.74
C ASP A 92 -12.00 -17.24 -11.75
N GLN A 93 -13.02 -17.77 -11.08
CA GLN A 93 -14.30 -17.08 -10.93
C GLN A 93 -14.15 -15.80 -10.10
N ILE A 94 -13.43 -15.88 -8.98
CA ILE A 94 -13.17 -14.70 -8.13
C ILE A 94 -12.40 -13.64 -8.90
N ALA A 95 -11.41 -14.03 -9.70
CA ALA A 95 -10.60 -13.11 -10.52
C ALA A 95 -11.41 -12.41 -11.64
N ALA A 96 -12.51 -13.03 -12.10
CA ALA A 96 -13.40 -12.43 -13.06
C ALA A 96 -14.41 -11.43 -12.46
N MET A 97 -14.55 -11.40 -11.13
CA MET A 97 -15.44 -10.48 -10.43
C MET A 97 -14.81 -9.09 -10.33
N GLY A 98 -15.61 -8.05 -10.58
CA GLY A 98 -15.18 -6.67 -10.39
C GLY A 98 -15.14 -6.28 -8.91
N MET A 99 -16.07 -6.80 -8.12
CA MET A 99 -16.19 -6.61 -6.67
C MET A 99 -16.52 -7.96 -6.00
N PRO A 100 -15.51 -8.77 -5.65
CA PRO A 100 -15.72 -10.13 -5.17
C PRO A 100 -16.66 -10.26 -3.96
N GLU A 101 -16.57 -9.35 -3.00
CA GLU A 101 -17.35 -9.43 -1.76
C GLU A 101 -18.88 -9.34 -2.00
N PRO A 102 -19.43 -8.29 -2.65
CA PRO A 102 -20.86 -8.21 -2.90
C PRO A 102 -21.34 -9.19 -4.00
N GLU A 103 -20.48 -9.49 -4.99
CA GLU A 103 -20.83 -10.41 -6.07
C GLU A 103 -21.00 -11.84 -5.58
N ILE A 104 -20.14 -12.33 -4.68
CA ILE A 104 -20.28 -13.63 -4.04
C ILE A 104 -21.57 -13.72 -3.24
N VAL A 105 -21.93 -12.68 -2.49
CA VAL A 105 -23.18 -12.63 -1.75
C VAL A 105 -24.39 -12.77 -2.69
N SER A 106 -24.32 -12.10 -3.84
CA SER A 106 -25.37 -12.16 -4.87
C SER A 106 -25.40 -13.51 -5.58
N LEU A 107 -24.23 -14.09 -5.88
CA LEU A 107 -24.10 -15.39 -6.57
C LEU A 107 -24.82 -16.53 -5.82
N TYR A 108 -24.69 -16.53 -4.50
CA TYR A 108 -25.32 -17.56 -3.65
C TYR A 108 -26.69 -17.17 -3.10
N GLY A 109 -27.30 -16.11 -3.63
CA GLY A 109 -28.65 -15.69 -3.23
C GLY A 109 -28.77 -15.32 -1.75
N MET A 110 -27.68 -14.88 -1.12
CA MET A 110 -27.71 -14.44 0.26
C MET A 110 -28.52 -13.15 0.39
N MET A 111 -28.88 -12.79 1.63
CA MET A 111 -29.67 -11.58 1.88
C MET A 111 -29.05 -10.34 1.22
N PRO A 112 -29.77 -9.63 0.33
CA PRO A 112 -29.24 -8.48 -0.42
C PRO A 112 -28.66 -7.38 0.47
N ILE A 113 -29.13 -7.26 1.71
CA ILE A 113 -28.61 -6.29 2.68
C ILE A 113 -27.11 -6.49 2.96
N ILE A 114 -26.61 -7.73 2.91
CA ILE A 114 -25.18 -8.03 3.14
C ILE A 114 -24.34 -7.46 1.99
N ALA A 115 -24.81 -7.59 0.74
CA ALA A 115 -24.13 -7.00 -0.43
C ALA A 115 -24.10 -5.46 -0.31
N TRP A 116 -25.22 -4.83 0.04
CA TRP A 116 -25.27 -3.38 0.23
C TRP A 116 -24.36 -2.88 1.37
N ILE A 117 -24.30 -3.62 2.48
CA ILE A 117 -23.37 -3.31 3.58
C ILE A 117 -21.92 -3.42 3.08
N SER A 118 -21.57 -4.44 2.29
CA SER A 118 -20.22 -4.60 1.73
C SER A 118 -19.85 -3.43 0.82
N VAL A 119 -20.75 -2.99 -0.06
CA VAL A 119 -20.55 -1.82 -0.94
C VAL A 119 -20.38 -0.56 -0.10
N LEU A 120 -21.23 -0.32 0.89
CA LEU A 120 -21.13 0.84 1.77
C LEU A 120 -19.79 0.86 2.53
N CYS A 121 -19.36 -0.28 3.07
CA CYS A 121 -18.05 -0.41 3.72
C CYS A 121 -16.92 -0.08 2.75
N GLY A 122 -17.00 -0.55 1.49
CA GLY A 122 -16.03 -0.23 0.45
C GLY A 122 -15.94 1.26 0.15
N VAL A 123 -17.07 1.94 0.02
CA VAL A 123 -17.13 3.40 -0.20
C VAL A 123 -16.52 4.17 0.98
N LEU A 124 -16.90 3.81 2.21
CA LEU A 124 -16.35 4.44 3.41
C LEU A 124 -14.84 4.19 3.55
N HIS A 125 -14.38 2.99 3.24
CA HIS A 125 -12.97 2.64 3.22
C HIS A 125 -12.20 3.49 2.19
N ALA A 126 -12.67 3.55 0.95
CA ALA A 126 -12.05 4.36 -0.09
C ALA A 126 -11.96 5.84 0.31
N PHE A 127 -13.03 6.40 0.89
CA PHE A 127 -13.05 7.78 1.34
C PHE A 127 -12.05 8.05 2.47
N THR A 128 -12.02 7.22 3.51
CA THR A 128 -11.09 7.37 4.64
C THR A 128 -9.63 7.18 4.21
N THR A 129 -9.37 6.23 3.30
CA THR A 129 -8.04 5.99 2.73
C THR A 129 -7.58 7.20 1.92
N LEU A 130 -8.42 7.74 1.04
CA LEU A 130 -8.12 8.95 0.27
C LEU A 130 -7.77 10.13 1.19
N MET A 131 -8.54 10.37 2.24
CA MET A 131 -8.28 11.45 3.22
C MET A 131 -6.92 11.28 3.90
N GLY A 132 -6.57 10.06 4.32
CA GLY A 132 -5.29 9.75 4.96
C GLY A 132 -4.10 10.01 4.04
N PHE A 133 -4.12 9.44 2.83
CA PHE A 133 -3.05 9.62 1.83
C PHE A 133 -2.91 11.07 1.39
N TRP A 134 -4.01 11.76 1.14
CA TRP A 134 -4.01 13.17 0.78
C TRP A 134 -3.33 14.02 1.83
N SER A 135 -3.76 13.87 3.08
CA SER A 135 -3.21 14.60 4.20
C SER A 135 -1.71 14.36 4.39
N SER A 136 -1.28 13.11 4.29
CA SER A 136 0.13 12.73 4.40
C SER A 136 0.96 13.30 3.23
N ALA A 137 0.50 13.15 1.99
CA ALA A 137 1.20 13.65 0.82
C ALA A 137 1.40 15.18 0.88
N ALA A 138 0.37 15.93 1.27
CA ALA A 138 0.47 17.38 1.43
C ALA A 138 1.49 17.78 2.52
N ARG A 139 1.56 17.01 3.62
CA ARG A 139 2.55 17.25 4.69
C ARG A 139 3.97 16.91 4.27
N VAL A 140 4.16 15.87 3.49
CA VAL A 140 5.48 15.52 2.93
C VAL A 140 5.99 16.63 2.02
N LEU A 141 5.14 17.16 1.13
CA LEU A 141 5.51 18.31 0.28
C LEU A 141 5.83 19.56 1.11
N TYR A 142 5.03 19.85 2.12
CA TYR A 142 5.26 20.96 3.04
C TYR A 142 6.60 20.79 3.80
N GLY A 143 6.82 19.66 4.44
CA GLY A 143 8.04 19.38 5.21
C GLY A 143 9.31 19.39 4.34
N SER A 144 9.23 18.89 3.11
CA SER A 144 10.35 18.96 2.15
C SER A 144 10.69 20.42 1.78
N ALA A 145 9.67 21.28 1.66
CA ALA A 145 9.89 22.70 1.40
C ALA A 145 10.48 23.44 2.61
N GLU A 146 10.06 23.10 3.83
CA GLU A 146 10.68 23.62 5.07
C GLU A 146 12.16 23.24 5.17
N MET A 147 12.53 22.04 4.71
CA MET A 147 13.93 21.59 4.63
C MET A 147 14.71 22.15 3.42
N ASN A 148 14.13 23.07 2.65
CA ASN A 148 14.69 23.64 1.42
C ASN A 148 14.99 22.60 0.31
N GLN A 149 14.28 21.47 0.30
CA GLN A 149 14.34 20.46 -0.76
C GLN A 149 13.34 20.71 -1.88
N LEU A 150 12.34 21.56 -1.63
CA LEU A 150 11.34 22.00 -2.60
C LEU A 150 11.19 23.53 -2.56
N PRO A 151 10.62 24.15 -3.58
CA PRO A 151 10.35 25.60 -3.59
C PRO A 151 9.58 26.06 -2.36
N LYS A 152 10.02 27.16 -1.74
CA LYS A 152 9.40 27.73 -0.51
C LYS A 152 7.91 28.06 -0.63
N ALA A 153 7.39 28.10 -1.85
CA ALA A 153 5.96 28.30 -2.08
C ALA A 153 5.10 27.17 -1.45
N PHE A 154 5.63 25.95 -1.37
CA PHE A 154 4.96 24.81 -0.73
C PHE A 154 4.92 24.91 0.80
N ALA A 155 5.82 25.69 1.40
CA ALA A 155 5.85 25.94 2.84
C ALA A 155 4.86 27.01 3.31
N LYS A 156 4.12 27.68 2.39
CA LYS A 156 3.14 28.68 2.76
C LYS A 156 1.84 28.05 3.27
N LEU A 157 1.46 28.40 4.49
CA LEU A 157 0.20 27.99 5.11
C LEU A 157 -0.89 29.02 4.81
N ASN A 158 -2.12 28.55 4.68
CA ASN A 158 -3.31 29.40 4.60
C ASN A 158 -3.77 29.87 6.00
N LYS A 159 -4.84 30.64 6.06
CA LYS A 159 -5.42 31.14 7.34
C LYS A 159 -5.87 30.03 8.31
N TYR A 160 -5.99 28.81 7.85
CA TYR A 160 -6.36 27.63 8.64
C TYR A 160 -5.15 26.74 9.00
N GLY A 161 -3.92 27.18 8.75
CA GLY A 161 -2.72 26.41 9.00
C GLY A 161 -2.50 25.22 8.03
N GLN A 162 -3.13 25.26 6.83
CA GLN A 162 -3.00 24.19 5.85
C GLN A 162 -2.12 24.62 4.66
N PRO A 163 -1.27 23.75 4.11
CA PRO A 163 -0.42 24.04 2.95
C PRO A 163 -1.26 24.01 1.65
N ALA A 164 -1.86 25.15 1.29
CA ALA A 164 -2.83 25.23 0.20
C ALA A 164 -2.24 24.81 -1.15
N LEU A 165 -1.01 25.21 -1.48
CA LEU A 165 -0.35 24.84 -2.73
C LEU A 165 -0.08 23.34 -2.79
N ALA A 166 0.42 22.74 -1.72
CA ALA A 166 0.66 21.29 -1.65
C ALA A 166 -0.65 20.51 -1.86
N ASN A 167 -1.73 20.91 -1.16
CA ASN A 167 -3.05 20.30 -1.35
C ASN A 167 -3.55 20.43 -2.80
N THR A 168 -3.36 21.57 -3.44
CA THR A 168 -3.77 21.78 -4.85
C THR A 168 -2.98 20.89 -5.79
N VAL A 169 -1.67 20.75 -5.58
CA VAL A 169 -0.83 19.87 -6.40
C VAL A 169 -1.24 18.41 -6.23
N VAL A 170 -1.47 17.96 -5.00
CA VAL A 170 -1.98 16.60 -4.74
C VAL A 170 -3.32 16.37 -5.44
N LEU A 171 -4.24 17.36 -5.41
CA LEU A 171 -5.52 17.28 -6.14
C LEU A 171 -5.31 17.10 -7.64
N LEU A 172 -4.47 17.94 -8.25
CA LEU A 172 -4.25 17.91 -9.70
C LEU A 172 -3.65 16.56 -10.13
N PHE A 173 -2.68 16.03 -9.39
CA PHE A 173 -2.12 14.71 -9.66
C PHE A 173 -3.16 13.60 -9.49
N THR A 174 -3.96 13.64 -8.42
CA THR A 174 -5.01 12.64 -8.19
C THR A 174 -6.02 12.64 -9.33
N VAL A 175 -6.53 13.81 -9.73
CA VAL A 175 -7.49 13.94 -10.84
C VAL A 175 -6.87 13.47 -12.16
N PHE A 176 -5.62 13.84 -12.44
CA PHE A 176 -4.90 13.40 -13.62
C PHE A 176 -4.87 11.87 -13.70
N PHE A 177 -4.40 11.19 -12.66
CA PHE A 177 -4.33 9.74 -12.66
C PHE A 177 -5.70 9.06 -12.70
N CYS A 178 -6.72 9.62 -12.04
CA CYS A 178 -8.08 9.09 -12.13
C CYS A 178 -8.65 9.14 -13.55
N VAL A 179 -8.34 10.19 -14.32
CA VAL A 179 -8.86 10.36 -15.67
C VAL A 179 -8.06 9.55 -16.69
N PHE A 180 -6.75 9.48 -16.56
CA PHE A 180 -5.86 8.96 -17.60
C PHE A 180 -5.39 7.51 -17.40
N SER A 181 -5.53 6.93 -16.21
CA SER A 181 -5.10 5.54 -15.98
C SER A 181 -6.04 4.48 -16.58
N GLY A 182 -7.33 4.78 -16.68
CA GLY A 182 -8.32 3.84 -17.24
C GLY A 182 -8.24 2.45 -16.62
N ASP A 183 -8.41 1.42 -17.45
CA ASP A 183 -8.38 0.01 -17.01
C ASP A 183 -6.95 -0.49 -16.66
N ASN A 184 -5.92 0.24 -17.08
CA ASN A 184 -4.51 -0.11 -16.84
C ASN A 184 -3.94 0.47 -15.53
N TRP A 185 -4.80 0.93 -14.62
CA TRP A 185 -4.38 1.56 -13.36
C TRP A 185 -3.46 0.67 -12.50
N VAL A 186 -3.61 -0.65 -12.59
CA VAL A 186 -2.76 -1.60 -11.86
C VAL A 186 -1.30 -1.44 -12.29
N GLN A 187 -1.04 -1.33 -13.59
CA GLN A 187 0.32 -1.21 -14.11
C GLN A 187 0.90 0.19 -13.91
N TYR A 188 0.13 1.23 -14.20
CA TYR A 188 0.64 2.61 -14.20
C TYR A 188 0.69 3.26 -12.81
N ILE A 189 -0.17 2.86 -11.89
CA ILE A 189 -0.25 3.48 -10.56
C ILE A 189 0.19 2.49 -9.49
N TYR A 190 -0.40 1.30 -9.47
CA TYR A 190 -0.21 0.32 -8.41
C TYR A 190 1.25 -0.19 -8.36
N ALA A 191 1.76 -0.71 -9.48
CA ALA A 191 3.12 -1.24 -9.54
C ALA A 191 4.18 -0.14 -9.35
N VAL A 192 3.98 1.05 -9.94
CA VAL A 192 4.87 2.21 -9.73
C VAL A 192 4.87 2.64 -8.26
N SER A 193 3.72 2.63 -7.59
CA SER A 193 3.62 2.94 -6.15
C SER A 193 4.38 1.93 -5.29
N CYS A 194 4.32 0.63 -5.62
CA CYS A 194 5.10 -0.41 -4.93
C CYS A 194 6.60 -0.19 -5.09
N ILE A 195 7.06 0.17 -6.29
CA ILE A 195 8.47 0.44 -6.57
C ILE A 195 8.93 1.66 -5.77
N ALA A 196 8.15 2.75 -5.78
CA ALA A 196 8.46 3.96 -5.02
C ALA A 196 8.51 3.68 -3.52
N ALA A 197 7.53 2.96 -2.97
CA ALA A 197 7.52 2.57 -1.56
C ALA A 197 8.71 1.68 -1.20
N GLY A 198 9.03 0.69 -2.04
CA GLY A 198 10.20 -0.17 -1.85
C GLY A 198 11.50 0.63 -1.80
N LEU A 199 11.66 1.64 -2.65
CA LEU A 199 12.82 2.53 -2.64
C LEU A 199 12.90 3.34 -1.33
N VAL A 200 11.78 3.92 -0.90
CA VAL A 200 11.70 4.67 0.37
C VAL A 200 12.04 3.77 1.55
N TYR A 201 11.49 2.57 1.63
CA TYR A 201 11.77 1.63 2.73
C TYR A 201 13.24 1.18 2.74
N PHE A 202 13.83 0.95 1.56
CA PHE A 202 15.25 0.67 1.43
C PHE A 202 16.10 1.81 2.01
N MET A 203 15.83 3.05 1.60
CA MET A 203 16.55 4.23 2.07
C MET A 203 16.35 4.44 3.56
N CYS A 204 15.14 4.30 4.10
CA CYS A 204 14.89 4.39 5.55
C CYS A 204 15.68 3.35 6.35
N CYS A 205 15.80 2.12 5.87
CA CYS A 205 16.61 1.09 6.52
C CYS A 205 18.12 1.42 6.47
N LEU A 206 18.59 1.92 5.33
CA LEU A 206 19.98 2.35 5.15
C LEU A 206 20.32 3.52 6.06
N ASP A 207 19.46 4.55 6.07
CA ASP A 207 19.65 5.75 6.91
C ASP A 207 19.63 5.40 8.39
N ALA A 208 18.72 4.54 8.83
CA ALA A 208 18.67 4.06 10.21
C ALA A 208 19.97 3.35 10.63
N MET A 209 20.53 2.55 9.72
CA MET A 209 21.80 1.86 9.97
C MET A 209 22.99 2.85 10.01
N LEU A 210 23.04 3.82 9.08
CA LEU A 210 24.10 4.84 9.02
C LEU A 210 24.03 5.78 10.22
N LEU A 211 22.84 6.24 10.62
CA LEU A 211 22.65 7.11 11.78
C LEU A 211 23.02 6.41 13.10
N ARG A 212 22.80 5.11 13.22
CA ARG A 212 23.26 4.35 14.37
C ARG A 212 24.79 4.32 14.48
N LYS A 213 25.47 4.29 13.33
CA LYS A 213 26.93 4.29 13.27
C LYS A 213 27.52 5.70 13.51
N LYS A 214 26.86 6.75 12.94
CA LYS A 214 27.35 8.13 13.03
C LYS A 214 27.05 8.80 14.38
N HIS A 215 25.89 8.49 14.96
CA HIS A 215 25.36 9.10 16.17
C HIS A 215 24.96 8.05 17.21
N PRO A 216 25.92 7.30 17.76
CA PRO A 216 25.64 6.29 18.79
C PRO A 216 25.10 6.89 20.08
N GLU A 217 25.40 8.17 20.34
CA GLU A 217 25.01 8.94 21.52
C GLU A 217 23.53 9.33 21.56
N TRP A 218 22.83 9.28 20.41
CA TRP A 218 21.43 9.67 20.37
C TRP A 218 20.55 8.72 21.18
N ASP A 219 19.70 9.29 22.02
CA ASP A 219 18.66 8.50 22.73
C ASP A 219 17.62 7.98 21.73
N ARG A 220 17.34 6.68 21.84
CA ARG A 220 16.38 5.98 20.98
C ARG A 220 15.32 5.31 21.84
N PRO A 221 14.12 5.87 21.90
CA PRO A 221 13.00 5.32 22.68
C PRO A 221 12.66 3.88 22.28
N TYR A 222 12.92 3.51 21.02
CA TYR A 222 12.76 2.16 20.50
C TYR A 222 14.07 1.67 19.86
N LYS A 223 14.52 0.52 20.28
CA LYS A 223 15.67 -0.17 19.68
C LYS A 223 15.18 -1.41 18.96
N ALA A 224 15.35 -1.46 17.63
CA ALA A 224 14.94 -2.62 16.85
C ALA A 224 15.64 -3.89 17.37
N PRO A 225 14.91 -5.00 17.55
CA PRO A 225 15.49 -6.28 17.93
C PRO A 225 16.51 -6.72 16.88
N ALA A 226 17.52 -7.50 17.29
CA ALA A 226 18.62 -7.96 16.42
C ALA A 226 19.44 -6.84 15.72
N GLY A 227 19.29 -5.57 16.13
CA GLY A 227 20.16 -4.47 15.68
C GLY A 227 20.19 -4.28 14.16
N ASN A 228 21.41 -4.28 13.59
CA ASN A 228 21.61 -4.03 12.15
C ASN A 228 21.05 -5.15 11.25
N LEU A 229 20.90 -6.38 11.76
CA LEU A 229 20.35 -7.48 10.97
C LEU A 229 18.95 -7.18 10.47
N MET A 230 18.10 -6.56 11.32
CA MET A 230 16.73 -6.17 10.91
C MET A 230 16.72 -5.15 9.77
N PHE A 231 17.67 -4.21 9.76
CA PHE A 231 17.77 -3.25 8.66
C PHE A 231 18.25 -3.90 7.36
N VAL A 232 19.22 -4.81 7.44
CA VAL A 232 19.69 -5.57 6.27
C VAL A 232 18.56 -6.41 5.69
N LEU A 233 17.80 -7.12 6.54
CA LEU A 233 16.62 -7.87 6.09
C LEU A 233 15.56 -6.95 5.47
N GLY A 234 15.31 -5.78 6.07
CA GLY A 234 14.42 -4.77 5.51
C GLY A 234 14.86 -4.30 4.12
N MET A 235 16.15 -4.04 3.92
CA MET A 235 16.71 -3.68 2.60
C MET A 235 16.54 -4.81 1.59
N ILE A 236 16.80 -6.06 1.96
CA ILE A 236 16.62 -7.23 1.07
C ILE A 236 15.14 -7.37 0.64
N ILE A 237 14.22 -7.27 1.61
CA ILE A 237 12.78 -7.32 1.32
C ILE A 237 12.34 -6.16 0.43
N SER A 238 12.86 -4.95 0.67
CA SER A 238 12.57 -3.79 -0.16
C SER A 238 13.02 -3.97 -1.62
N VAL A 239 14.23 -4.51 -1.81
CA VAL A 239 14.75 -4.86 -3.17
C VAL A 239 13.86 -5.93 -3.81
N TRP A 240 13.43 -6.94 -3.04
CA TRP A 240 12.49 -7.93 -3.55
C TRP A 240 11.17 -7.31 -4.00
N VAL A 241 10.58 -6.41 -3.22
CA VAL A 241 9.34 -5.69 -3.61
C VAL A 241 9.55 -4.89 -4.90
N ILE A 242 10.68 -4.19 -5.04
CA ILE A 242 11.01 -3.44 -6.26
C ILE A 242 11.10 -4.38 -7.46
N ILE A 243 11.89 -5.46 -7.37
CA ILE A 243 12.08 -6.41 -8.47
C ILE A 243 10.75 -7.07 -8.85
N GLY A 244 10.00 -7.59 -7.87
CA GLY A 244 8.72 -8.25 -8.12
C GLY A 244 7.69 -7.33 -8.76
N SER A 245 7.66 -6.06 -8.35
CA SER A 245 6.76 -5.06 -8.95
C SER A 245 7.22 -4.65 -10.36
N CYS A 246 8.51 -4.60 -10.63
CA CYS A 246 9.03 -4.36 -11.98
C CYS A 246 8.64 -5.48 -12.95
N LEU A 247 8.55 -6.73 -12.51
CA LEU A 247 8.15 -7.86 -13.36
C LEU A 247 6.69 -7.79 -13.85
N GLU A 248 5.85 -7.00 -13.16
CA GLU A 248 4.47 -6.75 -13.58
C GLU A 248 4.32 -5.58 -14.56
N LEU A 249 5.37 -4.76 -14.76
CA LEU A 249 5.30 -3.62 -15.66
C LEU A 249 5.41 -4.04 -17.13
N ASP A 250 4.55 -3.45 -17.95
CA ASP A 250 4.72 -3.39 -19.39
C ASP A 250 5.57 -2.18 -19.82
N LEU A 251 5.74 -1.98 -21.13
CA LEU A 251 6.48 -0.84 -21.66
C LEU A 251 5.90 0.51 -21.20
N GLY A 252 4.57 0.62 -21.13
CA GLY A 252 3.88 1.82 -20.66
C GLY A 252 4.14 2.10 -19.21
N GLY A 253 4.14 1.05 -18.37
CA GLY A 253 4.48 1.13 -16.94
C GLY A 253 5.92 1.61 -16.72
N TYR A 254 6.89 1.09 -17.47
CA TYR A 254 8.28 1.58 -17.41
C TYR A 254 8.41 3.04 -17.85
N LEU A 255 7.70 3.46 -18.89
CA LEU A 255 7.67 4.87 -19.30
C LEU A 255 7.06 5.77 -18.21
N SER A 256 5.98 5.34 -17.56
CA SER A 256 5.36 6.05 -16.44
C SER A 256 6.32 6.19 -15.26
N LEU A 257 7.06 5.14 -14.93
CA LEU A 257 8.09 5.16 -13.90
C LEU A 257 9.21 6.14 -14.25
N LEU A 258 9.66 6.14 -15.51
CA LEU A 258 10.69 7.07 -16.00
C LEU A 258 10.21 8.53 -15.87
N VAL A 259 8.99 8.82 -16.31
CA VAL A 259 8.41 10.17 -16.20
C VAL A 259 8.31 10.60 -14.74
N TYR A 260 7.87 9.70 -13.85
CA TYR A 260 7.81 9.96 -12.42
C TYR A 260 9.19 10.33 -11.84
N CYS A 261 10.23 9.57 -12.19
CA CYS A 261 11.60 9.86 -11.75
C CYS A 261 12.11 11.21 -12.31
N LEU A 262 11.84 11.51 -13.58
CA LEU A 262 12.25 12.79 -14.20
C LEU A 262 11.57 13.98 -13.54
N ILE A 263 10.28 13.88 -13.19
CA ILE A 263 9.56 14.91 -12.44
C ILE A 263 10.23 15.12 -11.06
N GLY A 264 10.56 14.03 -10.37
CA GLY A 264 11.25 14.10 -9.07
C GLY A 264 12.60 14.83 -9.16
N VAL A 265 13.41 14.50 -10.17
CA VAL A 265 14.68 15.18 -10.41
C VAL A 265 14.47 16.65 -10.74
N ALA A 266 13.51 16.99 -11.61
CA ALA A 266 13.21 18.37 -11.99
C ALA A 266 12.71 19.22 -10.82
N LEU A 267 12.06 18.62 -9.83
CA LEU A 267 11.62 19.33 -8.62
C LEU A 267 12.75 19.52 -7.59
N TYR A 268 13.77 18.68 -7.66
CA TYR A 268 14.93 18.74 -6.74
C TYR A 268 16.01 19.73 -7.20
N VAL A 269 16.20 19.91 -8.50
CA VAL A 269 17.18 20.83 -9.10
C VAL A 269 16.62 22.26 -9.16
#